data_345a228d3fd51a94a61ee7e6f93cc93e
#
_entry.id   345a228d3fd51a94a61ee7e6f93cc93e
#
_cell.length_a   1.000
_cell.length_b   1.000
_cell.length_c   1.000
_cell.angle_alpha   90.00
_cell.angle_beta   90.00
_cell.angle_gamma   90.00
#
_symmetry.space_group_name_H-M   'P 1'
#
loop_
_entity.id
_entity.type
_entity.pdbx_description
1 polymer ?
#
loop_
_entity_poly.entity_id
_entity_poly.type
_entity_poly.pdbx_seq_one_letter_code
_entity_poly.pdbx_strand_id
1 'polypeptide(L)'
;MVNNKIEVLDKGNSEDILIEKLEEDDGITIYRIKVKYEHSVYPQRVSLSFAADGTDVFSVWSPTHTDERSIKPNWCPNISVSRACDGAPIQTALSRSGKNRLTLALSDPKTPLELKMGIRENDVRLVAMIDIFTLPVAKIDYYEADLRIDTRPVEFYDAIKEVRTWWNGYGYKNAKVPEAAKIPVYSTWYSFHQHFDSDAIIKECEASKEYGCETVILDDGWQTEDYSSGYAFCGDWEACAAKVGDMAELAERIHALDMKLILWFSVPYVGKNSKAWERFKECFLNDPQKGEWHCLDPRFPKVREYLIKLYSKAAKEWKLDGFKLDFIDSFTLTDYSIGRIGCGRDVDSIEDAVEILLRDIMKSLKKINPDICIEFRQKYIGPLMQTYGNMLRVSDCPADSLKNRVGMVDLRLLSGATAVHSDMLEWNYTDTPENAATQFVNVLYAVPQISVISEKLKPEHKRVLNFYSNFWKEHKNILIGGEFKAFAPWANYSAVSAEKDGTIIYSAYESRVAEIGSPFEKLVLINGTGKNGLVLDYSSIESITGRNCIIYDCTGRERYTYNLVQEELRYIPVPNMGMAVIE
;
A
#
# COMPACT_ATOMS: atom_id res chain seq x y z
N MET A 1 28.29 14.47 -25.91
CA MET A 1 28.17 13.26 -25.07
C MET A 1 27.75 13.72 -23.69
N VAL A 2 26.60 13.32 -23.23
CA VAL A 2 26.07 13.67 -21.90
C VAL A 2 26.94 12.91 -20.88
N ASN A 3 27.54 13.64 -19.94
CA ASN A 3 28.33 13.03 -18.87
C ASN A 3 27.35 12.43 -17.84
N ASN A 4 26.97 11.16 -18.02
CA ASN A 4 26.04 10.42 -17.14
C ASN A 4 26.75 9.93 -15.86
N LYS A 5 27.59 10.77 -15.26
CA LYS A 5 28.34 10.43 -14.05
C LYS A 5 27.58 10.88 -12.82
N ILE A 6 27.59 10.05 -11.80
CA ILE A 6 27.09 10.44 -10.46
C ILE A 6 28.11 11.41 -9.85
N GLU A 7 27.61 12.54 -9.34
CA GLU A 7 28.39 13.58 -8.68
C GLU A 7 28.12 13.56 -7.17
N VAL A 8 29.15 13.71 -6.37
CA VAL A 8 29.02 13.91 -4.92
C VAL A 8 28.80 15.41 -4.66
N LEU A 9 27.62 15.77 -4.18
CA LEU A 9 27.29 17.16 -3.83
C LEU A 9 27.72 17.51 -2.42
N ASP A 10 27.52 16.58 -1.47
CA ASP A 10 27.92 16.71 -0.08
C ASP A 10 28.35 15.33 0.44
N LYS A 11 29.50 15.26 1.08
CA LYS A 11 29.99 14.02 1.69
C LYS A 11 29.67 13.90 3.18
N GLY A 12 29.01 14.91 3.76
CA GLY A 12 28.80 14.99 5.20
C GLY A 12 30.11 14.92 5.98
N ASN A 13 30.14 14.05 6.99
CA ASN A 13 31.35 13.79 7.79
C ASN A 13 32.09 12.50 7.38
N SER A 14 31.84 11.98 6.16
CA SER A 14 32.57 10.81 5.67
C SER A 14 34.02 11.16 5.29
N GLU A 15 34.91 10.18 5.44
CA GLU A 15 36.28 10.27 4.95
C GLU A 15 36.31 10.22 3.42
N ASP A 16 35.67 9.20 2.84
CA ASP A 16 35.67 8.94 1.42
C ASP A 16 34.35 8.38 0.92
N ILE A 17 34.01 8.70 -0.33
CA ILE A 17 32.86 8.15 -1.07
C ILE A 17 33.35 7.57 -2.38
N LEU A 18 33.24 6.26 -2.53
CA LEU A 18 33.56 5.55 -3.77
C LEU A 18 32.29 5.19 -4.50
N ILE A 19 32.20 5.54 -5.79
CA ILE A 19 31.11 5.20 -6.69
C ILE A 19 31.70 4.33 -7.82
N GLU A 20 31.30 3.08 -7.85
CA GLU A 20 31.79 2.07 -8.77
C GLU A 20 30.67 1.61 -9.69
N LYS A 21 30.86 1.68 -11.01
CA LYS A 21 29.93 1.12 -11.98
C LYS A 21 30.09 -0.40 -11.99
N LEU A 22 29.05 -1.13 -11.62
CA LEU A 22 29.03 -2.59 -11.59
C LEU A 22 28.55 -3.19 -12.91
N GLU A 23 27.48 -2.62 -13.47
CA GLU A 23 26.78 -3.16 -14.63
C GLU A 23 26.23 -2.03 -15.50
N GLU A 24 26.21 -2.24 -16.80
CA GLU A 24 25.52 -1.39 -17.77
C GLU A 24 25.00 -2.28 -18.91
N ASP A 25 23.68 -2.37 -19.03
CA ASP A 25 23.01 -3.15 -20.05
C ASP A 25 21.72 -2.45 -20.50
N ASP A 26 21.55 -2.28 -21.81
CA ASP A 26 20.34 -1.77 -22.48
C ASP A 26 19.66 -0.58 -21.76
N GLY A 27 20.44 0.42 -21.34
CA GLY A 27 19.92 1.62 -20.67
C GLY A 27 19.63 1.47 -19.16
N ILE A 28 19.99 0.33 -18.58
CA ILE A 28 20.06 0.14 -17.13
C ILE A 28 21.52 0.22 -16.71
N THR A 29 21.80 1.01 -15.68
CA THR A 29 23.14 1.07 -15.07
C THR A 29 23.02 0.84 -13.56
N ILE A 30 23.88 -0.01 -13.02
CA ILE A 30 23.96 -0.25 -11.58
C ILE A 30 25.30 0.28 -11.07
N TYR A 31 25.22 1.15 -10.07
CA TYR A 31 26.38 1.68 -9.36
C TYR A 31 26.39 1.18 -7.92
N ARG A 32 27.56 0.83 -7.42
CA ARG A 32 27.79 0.61 -5.99
C ARG A 32 28.28 1.88 -5.34
N ILE A 33 27.59 2.32 -4.31
CA ILE A 33 27.95 3.46 -3.48
C ILE A 33 28.54 2.92 -2.18
N LYS A 34 29.78 3.33 -1.87
CA LYS A 34 30.48 2.98 -0.63
C LYS A 34 30.85 4.26 0.08
N VAL A 35 30.42 4.40 1.33
CA VAL A 35 30.76 5.54 2.19
C VAL A 35 31.59 5.04 3.35
N LYS A 36 32.79 5.58 3.52
CA LYS A 36 33.74 5.20 4.58
C LYS A 36 33.90 6.33 5.59
N TYR A 37 34.07 5.94 6.83
CA TYR A 37 34.36 6.85 7.93
C TYR A 37 35.66 6.42 8.60
N GLU A 38 36.45 7.39 9.10
CA GLU A 38 37.75 7.12 9.76
C GLU A 38 37.59 6.25 11.01
N HIS A 39 36.44 6.41 11.69
CA HIS A 39 36.03 5.65 12.86
C HIS A 39 34.49 5.60 12.96
N SER A 40 33.95 4.85 13.90
CA SER A 40 32.51 4.75 14.10
C SER A 40 31.91 6.08 14.55
N VAL A 41 31.10 6.71 13.69
CA VAL A 41 30.48 8.03 13.89
C VAL A 41 28.97 7.99 13.66
N TYR A 42 28.24 8.96 14.17
CA TYR A 42 26.90 9.28 13.69
C TYR A 42 27.03 9.93 12.31
N PRO A 43 26.58 9.28 11.22
CA PRO A 43 26.75 9.83 9.89
C PRO A 43 25.90 11.09 9.72
N GLN A 44 26.47 12.09 9.06
CA GLN A 44 25.74 13.23 8.54
C GLN A 44 25.21 12.90 7.14
N ARG A 45 24.24 13.69 6.69
CA ARG A 45 23.66 13.52 5.34
C ARG A 45 24.75 13.47 4.28
N VAL A 46 24.64 12.49 3.39
CA VAL A 46 25.43 12.37 2.16
C VAL A 46 24.50 12.65 1.00
N SER A 47 24.89 13.55 0.09
CA SER A 47 24.09 13.95 -1.07
C SER A 47 24.80 13.65 -2.38
N LEU A 48 24.15 12.89 -3.24
CA LEU A 48 24.62 12.55 -4.58
C LEU A 48 23.66 13.13 -5.62
N SER A 49 24.15 13.37 -6.84
CA SER A 49 23.29 13.78 -7.95
C SER A 49 23.61 13.03 -9.24
N PHE A 50 22.58 12.91 -10.05
CA PHE A 50 22.66 12.37 -11.41
C PHE A 50 21.82 13.24 -12.32
N ALA A 51 22.34 13.59 -13.51
CA ALA A 51 21.62 14.44 -14.44
C ALA A 51 21.36 13.66 -15.75
N ALA A 52 20.09 13.40 -16.03
CA ALA A 52 19.60 12.77 -17.25
C ALA A 52 19.13 13.82 -18.28
N ASP A 53 18.80 13.34 -19.47
CA ASP A 53 18.11 14.16 -20.48
C ASP A 53 16.72 14.57 -19.97
N GLY A 54 16.38 15.85 -20.11
CA GLY A 54 15.07 16.41 -19.72
C GLY A 54 14.00 16.32 -20.81
N THR A 55 14.31 15.72 -21.96
CA THR A 55 13.37 15.63 -23.09
C THR A 55 12.13 14.84 -22.73
N ASP A 56 10.95 15.43 -22.98
CA ASP A 56 9.64 14.83 -22.76
C ASP A 56 9.43 14.31 -21.31
N VAL A 57 10.03 14.94 -20.32
CA VAL A 57 9.71 14.68 -18.90
C VAL A 57 8.47 15.46 -18.53
N PHE A 58 7.44 14.77 -18.06
CA PHE A 58 6.13 15.37 -17.78
C PHE A 58 5.70 15.24 -16.32
N SER A 59 6.00 14.11 -15.67
CA SER A 59 5.50 13.78 -14.34
C SER A 59 6.53 12.95 -13.57
N VAL A 60 6.40 12.95 -12.25
CA VAL A 60 7.20 12.10 -11.34
C VAL A 60 6.27 11.25 -10.48
N TRP A 61 6.51 9.96 -10.50
CA TRP A 61 5.84 8.98 -9.65
C TRP A 61 6.71 8.60 -8.45
N SER A 62 6.07 8.45 -7.31
CA SER A 62 6.64 7.83 -6.10
C SER A 62 5.54 7.10 -5.32
N PRO A 63 5.87 6.05 -4.53
CA PRO A 63 4.88 5.12 -3.99
C PRO A 63 3.99 5.68 -2.88
N THR A 64 4.38 6.81 -2.27
CA THR A 64 3.67 7.41 -1.13
C THR A 64 3.17 8.82 -1.40
N HIS A 65 3.48 9.40 -2.55
CA HIS A 65 3.06 10.73 -2.93
C HIS A 65 1.82 10.66 -3.82
N THR A 66 0.67 10.98 -3.25
CA THR A 66 -0.64 10.80 -3.91
C THR A 66 -1.21 12.09 -4.49
N ASP A 67 -0.64 13.26 -4.15
CA ASP A 67 -1.21 14.54 -4.55
C ASP A 67 -0.70 15.00 -5.93
N GLU A 68 0.15 16.00 -5.99
CA GLU A 68 0.64 16.56 -7.25
C GLU A 68 1.83 15.78 -7.82
N ARG A 69 1.70 15.28 -9.05
CA ARG A 69 2.74 14.52 -9.76
C ARG A 69 3.34 15.25 -10.95
N SER A 70 3.01 16.51 -11.16
CA SER A 70 3.70 17.33 -12.18
C SER A 70 5.18 17.46 -11.85
N ILE A 71 6.01 17.51 -12.91
CA ILE A 71 7.44 17.74 -12.72
C ILE A 71 7.69 19.15 -12.16
N LYS A 72 8.53 19.22 -11.14
CA LYS A 72 8.90 20.47 -10.43
C LYS A 72 10.30 20.94 -10.81
N PRO A 73 10.67 22.21 -10.51
CA PRO A 73 12.05 22.65 -10.63
C PRO A 73 12.95 21.92 -9.59
N ASN A 74 14.23 21.74 -9.91
CA ASN A 74 15.17 21.02 -9.07
C ASN A 74 15.46 21.67 -7.70
N TRP A 75 15.17 22.95 -7.54
CA TRP A 75 15.29 23.66 -6.25
C TRP A 75 14.05 23.49 -5.33
N CYS A 76 12.94 22.94 -5.86
CA CYS A 76 11.75 22.50 -5.11
C CYS A 76 11.25 21.17 -5.69
N PRO A 77 12.05 20.07 -5.61
CA PRO A 77 11.82 18.86 -6.37
C PRO A 77 10.63 18.04 -5.87
N ASN A 78 10.23 17.07 -6.69
CA ASN A 78 9.38 15.97 -6.21
C ASN A 78 10.23 15.07 -5.29
N ILE A 79 9.71 14.72 -4.12
CA ILE A 79 10.45 13.96 -3.10
C ILE A 79 9.77 12.61 -2.87
N SER A 80 10.57 11.55 -2.81
CA SER A 80 10.19 10.21 -2.32
C SER A 80 11.01 9.89 -1.08
N VAL A 81 10.35 9.58 0.02
CA VAL A 81 10.99 9.21 1.30
C VAL A 81 11.04 7.70 1.42
N SER A 82 12.12 7.16 1.97
CA SER A 82 12.25 5.75 2.31
C SER A 82 13.04 5.53 3.59
N ARG A 83 12.59 4.59 4.38
CA ARG A 83 13.29 3.98 5.53
C ARG A 83 12.64 2.64 5.86
N ALA A 84 13.19 1.88 6.80
CA ALA A 84 12.75 0.51 7.13
C ALA A 84 11.23 0.31 7.15
N CYS A 85 10.50 1.23 7.79
CA CYS A 85 9.05 1.13 8.00
C CYS A 85 8.26 2.31 7.40
N ASP A 86 8.78 2.99 6.40
CA ASP A 86 8.08 4.09 5.71
C ASP A 86 8.59 4.25 4.28
N GLY A 87 7.68 4.32 3.32
CA GLY A 87 7.98 4.49 1.91
C GLY A 87 8.71 3.31 1.25
N ALA A 88 9.34 3.59 0.14
CA ALA A 88 10.20 2.66 -0.59
C ALA A 88 11.27 3.42 -1.38
N PRO A 89 12.49 2.87 -1.54
CA PRO A 89 13.61 3.57 -2.16
C PRO A 89 13.53 3.54 -3.69
N ILE A 90 12.47 4.13 -4.25
CA ILE A 90 12.19 4.22 -5.69
C ILE A 90 11.52 5.54 -6.06
N GLN A 91 11.89 6.10 -7.20
CA GLN A 91 11.22 7.22 -7.83
C GLN A 91 11.34 7.14 -9.36
N THR A 92 10.30 7.51 -10.09
CA THR A 92 10.25 7.40 -11.55
C THR A 92 9.77 8.69 -12.18
N ALA A 93 10.57 9.28 -13.07
CA ALA A 93 10.15 10.33 -13.98
C ALA A 93 9.63 9.71 -15.28
N LEU A 94 8.54 10.24 -15.81
CA LEU A 94 7.85 9.69 -16.96
C LEU A 94 7.38 10.76 -17.96
N SER A 95 7.20 10.34 -19.20
CA SER A 95 6.70 11.16 -20.29
C SER A 95 5.18 11.32 -20.23
N ARG A 96 4.65 12.24 -21.05
CA ARG A 96 3.19 12.40 -21.21
C ARG A 96 2.52 11.15 -21.83
N SER A 97 3.25 10.31 -22.55
CA SER A 97 2.74 9.03 -23.05
C SER A 97 2.81 7.88 -22.05
N GLY A 98 3.31 8.11 -20.82
CA GLY A 98 3.45 7.07 -19.80
C GLY A 98 4.74 6.27 -19.88
N LYS A 99 5.67 6.64 -20.76
CA LYS A 99 6.97 5.97 -20.86
C LYS A 99 7.92 6.44 -19.77
N ASN A 100 8.69 5.51 -19.21
CA ASN A 100 9.81 5.81 -18.32
C ASN A 100 10.80 6.76 -19.01
N ARG A 101 11.32 7.72 -18.26
CA ARG A 101 12.43 8.61 -18.64
C ARG A 101 13.62 8.46 -17.71
N LEU A 102 13.34 8.18 -16.44
CA LEU A 102 14.35 7.88 -15.44
C LEU A 102 13.67 7.18 -14.27
N THR A 103 14.07 5.95 -14.00
CA THR A 103 13.74 5.28 -12.73
C THR A 103 15.00 5.12 -11.90
N LEU A 104 14.97 5.61 -10.66
CA LEU A 104 16.00 5.40 -9.65
C LEU A 104 15.48 4.46 -8.58
N ALA A 105 16.32 3.52 -8.15
CA ALA A 105 16.05 2.68 -6.99
C ALA A 105 17.34 2.32 -6.25
N LEU A 106 17.28 2.25 -4.90
CA LEU A 106 18.37 1.75 -4.09
C LEU A 106 18.09 0.34 -3.58
N SER A 107 19.16 -0.43 -3.39
CA SER A 107 19.09 -1.79 -2.85
C SER A 107 18.83 -1.83 -1.35
N ASP A 108 19.09 -0.74 -0.63
CA ASP A 108 18.89 -0.61 0.81
C ASP A 108 17.53 0.06 1.14
N PRO A 109 16.53 -0.69 1.64
CA PRO A 109 15.26 -0.12 2.06
C PRO A 109 15.23 0.29 3.53
N LYS A 110 16.33 0.15 4.28
CA LYS A 110 16.36 0.38 5.74
C LYS A 110 16.83 1.78 6.11
N THR A 111 17.94 2.20 5.53
CA THR A 111 18.54 3.50 5.84
C THR A 111 17.60 4.64 5.43
N PRO A 112 17.37 5.63 6.31
CA PRO A 112 16.58 6.80 5.96
C PRO A 112 17.20 7.57 4.80
N LEU A 113 16.45 7.70 3.71
CA LEU A 113 16.87 8.38 2.49
C LEU A 113 15.72 9.15 1.82
N GLU A 114 16.10 10.10 0.98
CA GLU A 114 15.21 10.82 0.09
C GLU A 114 15.72 10.74 -1.35
N LEU A 115 14.84 10.36 -2.26
CA LEU A 115 15.03 10.52 -3.70
C LEU A 115 14.30 11.78 -4.15
N LYS A 116 14.95 12.59 -4.96
CA LYS A 116 14.42 13.88 -5.42
C LYS A 116 14.62 14.02 -6.91
N MET A 117 13.59 14.44 -7.64
CA MET A 117 13.67 14.71 -9.07
C MET A 117 13.08 16.07 -9.40
N GLY A 118 13.74 16.81 -10.29
CA GLY A 118 13.27 18.09 -10.78
C GLY A 118 14.04 18.57 -12.00
N ILE A 119 13.45 19.52 -12.73
CA ILE A 119 14.09 20.12 -13.91
C ILE A 119 14.99 21.28 -13.49
N ARG A 120 16.21 21.28 -13.98
CA ARG A 120 17.18 22.35 -13.79
C ARG A 120 16.95 23.45 -14.84
N GLU A 121 16.78 24.69 -14.38
CA GLU A 121 16.33 25.81 -15.22
C GLU A 121 17.29 26.20 -16.36
N ASN A 122 18.59 26.14 -16.10
CA ASN A 122 19.59 26.70 -17.02
C ASN A 122 19.87 25.83 -18.26
N ASP A 123 19.57 24.52 -18.20
CA ASP A 123 19.85 23.58 -19.28
C ASP A 123 18.72 22.57 -19.53
N VAL A 124 17.61 22.72 -18.82
CA VAL A 124 16.39 21.88 -18.90
C VAL A 124 16.68 20.39 -18.73
N ARG A 125 17.71 20.04 -17.96
CA ARG A 125 18.02 18.65 -17.63
C ARG A 125 17.18 18.16 -16.46
N LEU A 126 16.82 16.88 -16.50
CA LEU A 126 16.25 16.19 -15.34
C LEU A 126 17.38 15.90 -14.35
N VAL A 127 17.34 16.53 -13.19
CA VAL A 127 18.28 16.28 -12.10
C VAL A 127 17.60 15.43 -11.05
N ALA A 128 18.25 14.30 -10.75
CA ALA A 128 17.91 13.45 -9.63
C ALA A 128 18.95 13.63 -8.52
N MET A 129 18.48 13.70 -7.27
CA MET A 129 19.33 13.76 -6.07
C MET A 129 18.98 12.61 -5.15
N ILE A 130 20.01 12.04 -4.52
CA ILE A 130 19.90 10.95 -3.56
C ILE A 130 20.51 11.46 -2.26
N ASP A 131 19.70 11.70 -1.26
CA ASP A 131 20.14 12.09 0.08
C ASP A 131 20.05 10.86 1.01
N ILE A 132 21.18 10.43 1.54
CA ILE A 132 21.31 9.28 2.44
C ILE A 132 21.50 9.82 3.86
N PHE A 133 21.04 9.11 4.89
CA PHE A 133 21.05 9.54 6.31
C PHE A 133 20.26 10.83 6.56
N THR A 134 19.04 10.87 6.02
CA THR A 134 18.13 12.03 6.16
C THR A 134 17.53 12.15 7.56
N LEU A 135 17.55 11.08 8.34
CA LEU A 135 17.21 11.03 9.76
C LEU A 135 18.37 10.45 10.55
N PRO A 136 18.43 10.70 11.87
CA PRO A 136 19.45 10.12 12.74
C PRO A 136 19.43 8.59 12.70
N VAL A 137 20.59 8.00 12.55
CA VAL A 137 20.81 6.53 12.60
C VAL A 137 21.87 6.20 13.64
N ALA A 138 22.09 4.93 13.91
CA ALA A 138 23.17 4.46 14.79
C ALA A 138 24.55 4.83 14.24
N LYS A 139 25.60 4.74 15.08
CA LYS A 139 26.98 4.92 14.63
C LYS A 139 27.36 3.84 13.64
N ILE A 140 28.04 4.25 12.58
CA ILE A 140 28.59 3.38 11.54
C ILE A 140 30.03 3.76 11.22
N ASP A 141 30.80 2.83 10.69
CA ASP A 141 32.12 3.04 10.11
C ASP A 141 32.12 2.85 8.59
N TYR A 142 31.06 2.24 8.06
CA TYR A 142 30.91 1.93 6.66
C TYR A 142 29.42 1.85 6.25
N TYR A 143 29.14 2.28 5.02
CA TYR A 143 27.82 2.10 4.36
C TYR A 143 28.04 1.63 2.92
N GLU A 144 27.21 0.72 2.45
CA GLU A 144 27.19 0.25 1.08
C GLU A 144 25.74 0.05 0.60
N ALA A 145 25.46 0.54 -0.61
CA ALA A 145 24.21 0.26 -1.32
C ALA A 145 24.43 0.30 -2.82
N ASP A 146 23.62 -0.46 -3.56
CA ASP A 146 23.60 -0.38 -5.01
C ASP A 146 22.47 0.55 -5.47
N LEU A 147 22.80 1.44 -6.43
CA LEU A 147 21.88 2.35 -7.09
C LEU A 147 21.60 1.85 -8.50
N ARG A 148 20.35 1.52 -8.79
CA ARG A 148 19.85 1.19 -10.12
C ARG A 148 19.30 2.44 -10.80
N ILE A 149 19.80 2.74 -11.99
CA ILE A 149 19.38 3.81 -12.89
C ILE A 149 18.84 3.18 -14.16
N ASP A 150 17.59 3.46 -14.53
CA ASP A 150 16.95 2.95 -15.74
C ASP A 150 16.42 4.12 -16.58
N THR A 151 16.96 4.27 -17.80
CA THR A 151 16.63 5.32 -18.75
C THR A 151 15.90 4.81 -19.99
N ARG A 152 15.51 3.53 -20.03
CA ARG A 152 14.79 2.92 -21.15
C ARG A 152 13.40 3.54 -21.32
N PRO A 153 12.93 3.75 -22.55
CA PRO A 153 11.58 4.29 -22.81
C PRO A 153 10.49 3.18 -22.77
N VAL A 154 10.55 2.32 -21.76
CA VAL A 154 9.52 1.29 -21.50
C VAL A 154 8.32 1.90 -20.79
N GLU A 155 7.22 1.17 -20.64
CA GLU A 155 6.10 1.63 -19.81
C GLU A 155 6.55 1.83 -18.36
N PHE A 156 6.11 2.91 -17.70
CA PHE A 156 6.59 3.22 -16.35
C PHE A 156 6.26 2.11 -15.33
N TYR A 157 5.11 1.45 -15.50
CA TYR A 157 4.71 0.35 -14.61
C TYR A 157 5.59 -0.89 -14.80
N ASP A 158 6.14 -1.13 -16.00
CA ASP A 158 7.11 -2.20 -16.23
C ASP A 158 8.46 -1.88 -15.59
N ALA A 159 8.94 -0.63 -15.70
CA ALA A 159 10.16 -0.19 -15.02
C ALA A 159 10.07 -0.40 -13.50
N ILE A 160 8.93 -0.07 -12.87
CA ILE A 160 8.68 -0.30 -11.45
C ILE A 160 8.65 -1.80 -11.11
N LYS A 161 7.98 -2.62 -11.93
CA LYS A 161 7.92 -4.07 -11.77
C LYS A 161 9.30 -4.73 -11.81
N GLU A 162 10.18 -4.24 -12.68
CA GLU A 162 11.56 -4.73 -12.76
C GLU A 162 12.39 -4.36 -11.52
N VAL A 163 12.21 -3.16 -10.96
CA VAL A 163 12.87 -2.77 -9.69
C VAL A 163 12.47 -3.72 -8.57
N ARG A 164 11.20 -4.09 -8.47
CA ARG A 164 10.74 -5.07 -7.48
C ARG A 164 11.43 -6.43 -7.66
N THR A 165 11.59 -6.88 -8.91
CA THR A 165 12.33 -8.12 -9.23
C THR A 165 13.79 -8.00 -8.85
N TRP A 166 14.41 -6.84 -9.07
CA TRP A 166 15.78 -6.55 -8.69
C TRP A 166 15.99 -6.61 -7.17
N TRP A 167 15.06 -6.09 -6.36
CA TRP A 167 15.12 -6.21 -4.90
C TRP A 167 15.08 -7.65 -4.39
N ASN A 168 14.45 -8.58 -5.12
CA ASN A 168 14.47 -10.00 -4.76
C ASN A 168 15.90 -10.58 -4.74
N GLY A 169 16.80 -10.05 -5.58
CA GLY A 169 18.22 -10.40 -5.62
C GLY A 169 18.99 -10.03 -4.34
N TYR A 170 18.49 -9.05 -3.60
CA TYR A 170 19.01 -8.61 -2.29
C TYR A 170 18.34 -9.31 -1.10
N GLY A 171 17.50 -10.31 -1.36
CA GLY A 171 16.83 -11.10 -0.31
C GLY A 171 15.47 -10.60 0.12
N TYR A 172 14.97 -9.49 -0.42
CA TYR A 172 13.64 -8.94 -0.11
C TYR A 172 12.56 -9.65 -0.91
N LYS A 173 12.13 -10.81 -0.41
CA LYS A 173 11.07 -11.62 -1.02
C LYS A 173 9.76 -11.43 -0.29
N ASN A 174 8.67 -11.30 -1.05
CA ASN A 174 7.33 -11.18 -0.48
C ASN A 174 7.01 -12.34 0.47
N ALA A 175 6.35 -12.04 1.58
CA ALA A 175 5.78 -13.05 2.46
C ALA A 175 4.75 -13.91 1.70
N LYS A 176 4.60 -15.18 2.11
CA LYS A 176 3.52 -16.04 1.59
C LYS A 176 2.17 -15.39 1.86
N VAL A 177 1.34 -15.27 0.82
CA VAL A 177 -0.01 -14.70 0.91
C VAL A 177 -1.02 -15.83 1.08
N PRO A 178 -1.74 -15.91 2.22
CA PRO A 178 -2.83 -16.87 2.41
C PRO A 178 -4.01 -16.57 1.47
N GLU A 179 -4.82 -17.58 1.15
CA GLU A 179 -6.03 -17.35 0.35
C GLU A 179 -7.03 -16.41 1.04
N ALA A 180 -7.12 -16.46 2.37
CA ALA A 180 -7.96 -15.55 3.16
C ALA A 180 -7.61 -14.05 2.93
N ALA A 181 -6.33 -13.74 2.65
CA ALA A 181 -5.89 -12.39 2.33
C ALA A 181 -6.35 -11.90 0.94
N LYS A 182 -6.95 -12.77 0.12
CA LYS A 182 -7.43 -12.47 -1.24
C LYS A 182 -8.96 -12.52 -1.35
N ILE A 183 -9.66 -12.37 -0.26
CA ILE A 183 -11.12 -12.44 -0.17
C ILE A 183 -11.63 -11.16 0.49
N PRO A 184 -12.78 -10.61 0.06
CA PRO A 184 -13.34 -9.40 0.66
C PRO A 184 -13.44 -9.47 2.18
N VAL A 185 -13.20 -8.33 2.82
CA VAL A 185 -13.10 -8.20 4.27
C VAL A 185 -14.18 -7.24 4.77
N TYR A 186 -14.83 -7.57 5.89
CA TYR A 186 -15.57 -6.59 6.67
C TYR A 186 -14.63 -5.95 7.71
N SER A 187 -14.52 -4.61 7.74
CA SER A 187 -13.73 -3.88 8.73
C SER A 187 -14.62 -3.00 9.59
N THR A 188 -14.42 -3.02 10.91
CA THR A 188 -15.32 -2.32 11.84
C THR A 188 -15.02 -0.82 11.98
N TRP A 189 -13.88 -0.33 11.44
CA TRP A 189 -13.42 1.01 11.80
C TRP A 189 -14.37 2.13 11.37
N TYR A 190 -14.74 2.26 10.10
CA TYR A 190 -15.64 3.35 9.67
C TYR A 190 -17.10 3.12 10.06
N SER A 191 -17.53 1.85 10.17
CA SER A 191 -18.92 1.56 10.56
C SER A 191 -19.20 1.84 12.03
N PHE A 192 -18.25 1.58 12.92
CA PHE A 192 -18.46 1.65 14.36
C PHE A 192 -17.44 2.53 15.10
N HIS A 193 -16.25 2.78 14.54
CA HIS A 193 -15.13 3.25 15.32
C HIS A 193 -14.97 2.39 16.59
N GLN A 194 -14.96 3.01 17.77
CA GLN A 194 -14.86 2.29 19.05
C GLN A 194 -16.24 1.96 19.67
N HIS A 195 -17.38 2.23 18.97
CA HIS A 195 -18.75 2.08 19.50
C HIS A 195 -19.41 0.79 19.03
N PHE A 196 -18.99 -0.35 19.55
CA PHE A 196 -19.53 -1.67 19.23
C PHE A 196 -19.58 -2.57 20.46
N ASP A 197 -20.38 -3.63 20.35
CA ASP A 197 -20.37 -4.80 21.22
C ASP A 197 -20.27 -6.09 20.38
N SER A 198 -20.11 -7.23 21.05
CA SER A 198 -19.97 -8.52 20.39
C SER A 198 -21.16 -8.89 19.50
N ASP A 199 -22.39 -8.54 19.90
CA ASP A 199 -23.60 -8.90 19.15
C ASP A 199 -23.74 -8.04 17.87
N ALA A 200 -23.38 -6.76 17.92
CA ALA A 200 -23.31 -5.90 16.75
C ALA A 200 -22.27 -6.43 15.74
N ILE A 201 -21.11 -6.89 16.21
CA ILE A 201 -20.07 -7.48 15.34
C ILE A 201 -20.57 -8.76 14.67
N ILE A 202 -21.19 -9.68 15.43
CA ILE A 202 -21.72 -10.93 14.85
C ILE A 202 -22.81 -10.64 13.82
N LYS A 203 -23.70 -9.68 14.09
CA LYS A 203 -24.76 -9.28 13.15
C LYS A 203 -24.19 -8.77 11.83
N GLU A 204 -23.13 -7.96 11.87
CA GLU A 204 -22.48 -7.49 10.63
C GLU A 204 -21.66 -8.59 9.96
N CYS A 205 -21.06 -9.51 10.71
CA CYS A 205 -20.44 -10.70 10.14
C CYS A 205 -21.44 -11.52 9.32
N GLU A 206 -22.62 -11.81 9.89
CA GLU A 206 -23.71 -12.53 9.19
C GLU A 206 -24.15 -11.79 7.92
N ALA A 207 -24.40 -10.48 8.02
CA ALA A 207 -24.87 -9.67 6.90
C ALA A 207 -23.80 -9.52 5.80
N SER A 208 -22.53 -9.35 6.16
CA SER A 208 -21.43 -9.12 5.20
C SER A 208 -21.09 -10.36 4.37
N LYS A 209 -21.50 -11.55 4.80
CA LYS A 209 -21.38 -12.77 3.98
C LYS A 209 -22.17 -12.68 2.67
N GLU A 210 -23.30 -11.96 2.67
CA GLU A 210 -24.08 -11.72 1.44
C GLU A 210 -23.25 -10.95 0.39
N TYR A 211 -22.26 -10.16 0.84
CA TYR A 211 -21.34 -9.39 -0.01
C TYR A 211 -20.01 -10.11 -0.26
N GLY A 212 -19.91 -11.38 0.11
CA GLY A 212 -18.75 -12.23 -0.12
C GLY A 212 -17.60 -12.04 0.87
N CYS A 213 -17.82 -11.37 2.00
CA CYS A 213 -16.81 -11.28 3.07
C CYS A 213 -16.65 -12.63 3.78
N GLU A 214 -15.41 -13.06 3.95
CA GLU A 214 -15.04 -14.28 4.69
C GLU A 214 -14.07 -13.97 5.84
N THR A 215 -13.79 -12.69 6.07
CA THR A 215 -12.90 -12.22 7.13
C THR A 215 -13.50 -10.95 7.75
N VAL A 216 -13.39 -10.83 9.07
CA VAL A 216 -13.65 -9.57 9.78
C VAL A 216 -12.35 -9.05 10.38
N ILE A 217 -12.09 -7.73 10.21
CA ILE A 217 -11.09 -7.00 10.97
C ILE A 217 -11.81 -6.27 12.10
N LEU A 218 -11.58 -6.73 13.33
CA LEU A 218 -12.00 -6.01 14.52
C LEU A 218 -10.94 -4.98 14.86
N ASP A 219 -11.25 -3.74 14.56
CA ASP A 219 -10.34 -2.60 14.64
C ASP A 219 -10.23 -2.04 16.07
N ASP A 220 -9.61 -0.87 16.28
CA ASP A 220 -9.40 -0.24 17.58
C ASP A 220 -10.68 -0.14 18.41
N GLY A 221 -10.54 -0.31 19.74
CA GLY A 221 -11.62 -0.18 20.71
C GLY A 221 -12.04 -1.48 21.40
N TRP A 222 -11.55 -2.65 20.96
CA TRP A 222 -11.87 -3.94 21.61
C TRP A 222 -11.22 -4.10 23.00
N GLN A 223 -10.16 -3.32 23.27
CA GLN A 223 -9.32 -3.39 24.46
C GLN A 223 -9.68 -2.37 25.55
N THR A 224 -10.66 -1.49 25.33
CA THR A 224 -10.96 -0.40 26.26
C THR A 224 -12.42 0.06 26.23
N GLU A 225 -12.94 0.56 27.35
CA GLU A 225 -14.21 1.29 27.42
C GLU A 225 -14.06 2.79 27.06
N ASP A 226 -12.86 3.27 26.82
CA ASP A 226 -12.63 4.63 26.33
C ASP A 226 -13.09 4.75 24.88
N TYR A 227 -13.82 5.82 24.58
CA TYR A 227 -14.35 6.13 23.24
C TYR A 227 -13.74 7.40 22.64
N SER A 228 -12.65 7.89 23.23
CA SER A 228 -12.01 9.15 22.81
C SER A 228 -11.20 9.03 21.53
N SER A 229 -11.05 7.82 20.98
CA SER A 229 -10.16 7.48 19.86
C SER A 229 -8.67 7.81 20.14
N GLY A 230 -8.30 7.95 21.43
CA GLY A 230 -6.93 8.12 21.86
C GLY A 230 -6.25 6.78 22.22
N TYR A 231 -4.93 6.83 22.48
CA TYR A 231 -4.13 5.62 22.75
C TYR A 231 -3.67 5.52 24.21
N ALA A 232 -4.31 6.26 25.13
CA ALA A 232 -3.96 6.29 26.55
C ALA A 232 -4.15 4.91 27.24
N PHE A 233 -4.93 4.01 26.66
CA PHE A 233 -5.22 2.65 27.17
C PHE A 233 -4.54 1.54 26.35
N CYS A 234 -3.70 1.87 25.36
CA CYS A 234 -2.91 0.88 24.63
C CYS A 234 -1.78 0.31 25.49
N GLY A 235 -1.39 -0.93 25.22
CA GLY A 235 -0.21 -1.55 25.83
C GLY A 235 -0.50 -2.86 26.51
N ASP A 236 -1.55 -2.99 27.32
CA ASP A 236 -1.89 -4.25 28.01
C ASP A 236 -2.53 -5.26 27.08
N TRP A 237 -3.35 -4.80 26.14
CA TRP A 237 -4.02 -5.61 25.13
C TRP A 237 -4.86 -6.75 25.71
N GLU A 238 -5.58 -6.43 26.77
CA GLU A 238 -6.59 -7.29 27.39
C GLU A 238 -7.97 -7.00 26.76
N ALA A 239 -8.78 -8.02 26.51
CA ALA A 239 -10.12 -7.85 25.97
C ALA A 239 -11.01 -7.08 26.96
N CYS A 240 -11.72 -6.05 26.48
CA CYS A 240 -12.68 -5.31 27.28
C CYS A 240 -13.97 -6.12 27.45
N ALA A 241 -14.16 -6.69 28.65
CA ALA A 241 -15.30 -7.56 28.93
C ALA A 241 -16.66 -6.89 28.68
N ALA A 242 -16.79 -5.57 28.89
CA ALA A 242 -18.01 -4.83 28.67
C ALA A 242 -18.39 -4.69 27.18
N LYS A 243 -17.41 -4.80 26.27
CA LYS A 243 -17.64 -4.69 24.81
C LYS A 243 -17.65 -6.04 24.10
N VAL A 244 -16.63 -6.83 24.30
CA VAL A 244 -16.40 -8.07 23.54
C VAL A 244 -16.60 -9.33 24.36
N GLY A 245 -16.79 -9.20 25.69
CA GLY A 245 -16.88 -10.35 26.56
C GLY A 245 -15.57 -11.14 26.61
N ASP A 246 -15.67 -12.45 26.46
CA ASP A 246 -14.50 -13.32 26.23
C ASP A 246 -14.13 -13.32 24.75
N MET A 247 -12.91 -12.90 24.43
CA MET A 247 -12.43 -12.82 23.04
C MET A 247 -12.35 -14.21 22.37
N ALA A 248 -12.07 -15.26 23.12
CA ALA A 248 -12.04 -16.61 22.56
C ALA A 248 -13.46 -17.07 22.18
N GLU A 249 -14.47 -16.75 23.00
CA GLU A 249 -15.87 -17.02 22.69
C GLU A 249 -16.34 -16.20 21.46
N LEU A 250 -15.99 -14.92 21.38
CA LEU A 250 -16.29 -14.09 20.20
C LEU A 250 -15.64 -14.69 18.94
N ALA A 251 -14.38 -15.09 19.01
CA ALA A 251 -13.69 -15.73 17.88
C ALA A 251 -14.39 -17.04 17.46
N GLU A 252 -14.82 -17.88 18.41
CA GLU A 252 -15.58 -19.10 18.11
C GLU A 252 -16.93 -18.81 17.43
N ARG A 253 -17.65 -17.77 17.86
CA ARG A 253 -18.88 -17.32 17.19
C ARG A 253 -18.62 -16.86 15.75
N ILE A 254 -17.53 -16.13 15.51
CA ILE A 254 -17.13 -15.70 14.16
C ILE A 254 -16.74 -16.92 13.30
N HIS A 255 -15.95 -17.84 13.84
CA HIS A 255 -15.56 -19.07 13.14
C HIS A 255 -16.77 -19.97 12.83
N ALA A 256 -17.79 -19.99 13.68
CA ALA A 256 -19.04 -20.73 13.44
C ALA A 256 -19.82 -20.18 12.21
N LEU A 257 -19.53 -18.96 11.78
CA LEU A 257 -20.02 -18.37 10.55
C LEU A 257 -19.11 -18.68 9.32
N ASP A 258 -18.11 -19.54 9.44
CA ASP A 258 -17.06 -19.77 8.43
C ASP A 258 -16.31 -18.46 8.06
N MET A 259 -16.16 -17.55 9.01
CA MET A 259 -15.40 -16.32 8.85
C MET A 259 -14.12 -16.36 9.68
N LYS A 260 -13.13 -15.59 9.25
CA LYS A 260 -11.83 -15.42 9.93
C LYS A 260 -11.82 -14.13 10.73
N LEU A 261 -11.06 -14.13 11.84
CA LEU A 261 -10.88 -12.96 12.71
C LEU A 261 -9.46 -12.43 12.61
N ILE A 262 -9.32 -11.18 12.17
CA ILE A 262 -8.12 -10.36 12.25
C ILE A 262 -8.33 -9.31 13.33
N LEU A 263 -7.35 -9.13 14.21
CA LEU A 263 -7.45 -8.20 15.33
C LEU A 263 -6.42 -7.07 15.19
N TRP A 264 -6.86 -5.83 15.41
CA TRP A 264 -6.03 -4.65 15.34
C TRP A 264 -5.17 -4.47 16.60
N PHE A 265 -3.92 -4.00 16.40
CA PHE A 265 -2.99 -3.57 17.45
C PHE A 265 -2.19 -2.36 17.00
N SER A 266 -2.06 -1.34 17.85
CA SER A 266 -1.03 -0.32 17.67
C SER A 266 0.29 -0.86 18.22
N VAL A 267 1.19 -1.25 17.32
CA VAL A 267 2.41 -1.98 17.70
C VAL A 267 3.32 -1.19 18.66
N PRO A 268 3.62 0.11 18.39
CA PRO A 268 4.58 0.85 19.21
C PRO A 268 3.98 1.48 20.46
N TYR A 269 2.64 1.63 20.57
CA TYR A 269 2.07 2.52 21.57
C TYR A 269 1.80 1.86 22.92
N VAL A 270 2.24 2.55 23.98
CA VAL A 270 1.89 2.27 25.37
C VAL A 270 1.32 3.56 25.97
N GLY A 271 0.12 3.46 26.52
CA GLY A 271 -0.62 4.58 27.11
C GLY A 271 -0.47 4.67 28.62
N LYS A 272 -0.62 5.88 29.16
CA LYS A 272 -0.48 6.17 30.61
C LYS A 272 -1.42 5.36 31.50
N ASN A 273 -2.56 4.93 30.96
CA ASN A 273 -3.57 4.19 31.70
C ASN A 273 -3.39 2.66 31.61
N SER A 274 -2.27 2.18 31.04
CA SER A 274 -1.93 0.77 30.98
C SER A 274 -0.93 0.35 32.05
N LYS A 275 -0.96 -0.92 32.45
CA LYS A 275 0.06 -1.55 33.32
C LYS A 275 1.43 -1.59 32.62
N ALA A 276 1.42 -1.69 31.29
CA ALA A 276 2.62 -1.67 30.46
C ALA A 276 3.39 -0.36 30.57
N TRP A 277 2.72 0.76 30.84
CA TRP A 277 3.38 2.06 31.05
C TRP A 277 4.46 2.00 32.14
N GLU A 278 4.11 1.56 33.36
CA GLU A 278 5.06 1.47 34.47
C GLU A 278 6.19 0.48 34.20
N ARG A 279 5.88 -0.59 33.47
CA ARG A 279 6.85 -1.62 33.07
C ARG A 279 7.90 -1.10 32.09
N PHE A 280 7.52 -0.20 31.17
CA PHE A 280 8.34 0.20 30.03
C PHE A 280 8.70 1.69 30.01
N LYS A 281 8.40 2.47 31.05
CA LYS A 281 8.64 3.92 31.09
C LYS A 281 10.09 4.37 30.81
N GLU A 282 11.07 3.48 30.96
CA GLU A 282 12.47 3.72 30.62
C GLU A 282 12.84 3.30 29.20
N CYS A 283 11.89 2.69 28.45
CA CYS A 283 12.09 2.13 27.12
C CYS A 283 11.23 2.81 26.07
N PHE A 284 11.07 4.12 26.17
CA PHE A 284 10.36 4.91 25.18
C PHE A 284 11.30 5.64 24.22
N LEU A 285 10.86 5.81 22.99
CA LEU A 285 11.53 6.61 21.96
C LEU A 285 11.32 8.12 22.14
N ASN A 286 10.26 8.52 22.82
CA ASN A 286 9.89 9.90 23.09
C ASN A 286 9.79 10.20 24.59
N ASP A 287 9.84 11.48 24.95
CA ASP A 287 9.87 11.95 26.33
C ASP A 287 8.60 11.56 27.11
N PRO A 288 8.68 10.70 28.15
CA PRO A 288 7.52 10.24 28.90
C PRO A 288 6.80 11.31 29.71
N GLN A 289 7.36 12.51 29.81
CA GLN A 289 6.70 13.63 30.48
C GLN A 289 5.70 14.36 29.57
N LYS A 290 5.69 14.05 28.26
CA LYS A 290 4.86 14.73 27.26
C LYS A 290 3.89 13.75 26.60
N GLY A 291 2.60 14.07 26.64
CA GLY A 291 1.57 13.26 25.98
C GLY A 291 1.01 12.15 26.88
N GLU A 292 0.05 11.40 26.36
CA GLU A 292 -0.68 10.34 27.06
C GLU A 292 -0.33 8.93 26.58
N TRP A 293 0.40 8.81 25.49
CA TRP A 293 0.95 7.55 24.98
C TRP A 293 2.33 7.76 24.38
N HIS A 294 3.14 6.72 24.35
CA HIS A 294 4.52 6.76 23.88
C HIS A 294 4.87 5.54 23.04
N CYS A 295 5.85 5.73 22.16
CA CYS A 295 6.40 4.66 21.35
C CYS A 295 7.42 3.86 22.17
N LEU A 296 7.25 2.56 22.24
CA LEU A 296 8.24 1.62 22.76
C LEU A 296 9.52 1.68 21.90
N ASP A 297 10.66 1.52 22.55
CA ASP A 297 11.96 1.41 21.89
C ASP A 297 12.32 -0.07 21.64
N PRO A 298 12.21 -0.57 20.39
CA PRO A 298 12.46 -1.99 20.09
C PRO A 298 13.94 -2.37 20.19
N ARG A 299 14.86 -1.41 20.40
CA ARG A 299 16.27 -1.70 20.67
C ARG A 299 16.49 -2.42 22.01
N PHE A 300 15.49 -2.37 22.91
CA PHE A 300 15.51 -3.17 24.15
C PHE A 300 14.95 -4.57 23.91
N PRO A 301 15.70 -5.65 24.20
CA PRO A 301 15.22 -7.03 24.03
C PRO A 301 13.93 -7.29 24.82
N LYS A 302 13.80 -6.74 26.05
CA LYS A 302 12.57 -6.89 26.86
C LYS A 302 11.31 -6.34 26.19
N VAL A 303 11.44 -5.32 25.33
CA VAL A 303 10.33 -4.76 24.54
C VAL A 303 9.95 -5.73 23.42
N ARG A 304 10.92 -6.20 22.65
CA ARG A 304 10.66 -7.16 21.56
C ARG A 304 10.07 -8.46 22.11
N GLU A 305 10.62 -9.00 23.20
CA GLU A 305 10.08 -10.20 23.87
C GLU A 305 8.65 -10.01 24.35
N TYR A 306 8.33 -8.83 24.86
CA TYR A 306 6.97 -8.51 25.30
C TYR A 306 5.98 -8.56 24.12
N LEU A 307 6.27 -7.86 23.03
CA LEU A 307 5.41 -7.82 21.86
C LEU A 307 5.26 -9.21 21.19
N ILE A 308 6.35 -9.96 21.06
CA ILE A 308 6.32 -11.33 20.52
C ILE A 308 5.45 -12.24 21.38
N LYS A 309 5.59 -12.20 22.71
CA LYS A 309 4.77 -12.99 23.64
C LYS A 309 3.31 -12.58 23.57
N LEU A 310 3.02 -11.28 23.48
CA LEU A 310 1.69 -10.73 23.36
C LEU A 310 0.95 -11.31 22.15
N TYR A 311 1.52 -11.15 20.95
CA TYR A 311 0.89 -11.62 19.71
C TYR A 311 0.80 -13.15 19.66
N SER A 312 1.83 -13.85 20.15
CA SER A 312 1.81 -15.31 20.20
C SER A 312 0.74 -15.84 21.15
N LYS A 313 0.53 -15.17 22.30
CA LYS A 313 -0.53 -15.48 23.25
C LYS A 313 -1.90 -15.26 22.62
N ALA A 314 -2.13 -14.08 22.02
CA ALA A 314 -3.39 -13.74 21.36
C ALA A 314 -3.72 -14.73 20.23
N ALA A 315 -2.76 -15.04 19.36
CA ALA A 315 -2.95 -16.01 18.27
C ALA A 315 -3.34 -17.40 18.80
N LYS A 316 -2.73 -17.84 19.89
CA LYS A 316 -2.95 -19.18 20.45
C LYS A 316 -4.25 -19.27 21.27
N GLU A 317 -4.47 -18.32 22.19
CA GLU A 317 -5.60 -18.38 23.14
C GLU A 317 -6.91 -17.98 22.47
N TRP A 318 -6.88 -16.99 21.57
CA TRP A 318 -8.08 -16.51 20.85
C TRP A 318 -8.24 -17.11 19.47
N LYS A 319 -7.33 -18.01 19.05
CA LYS A 319 -7.35 -18.67 17.73
C LYS A 319 -7.45 -17.67 16.57
N LEU A 320 -6.73 -16.55 16.67
CA LEU A 320 -6.77 -15.49 15.63
C LEU A 320 -6.23 -15.98 14.29
N ASP A 321 -6.86 -15.55 13.22
CA ASP A 321 -6.43 -15.81 11.84
C ASP A 321 -5.46 -14.74 11.32
N GLY A 322 -5.37 -13.58 11.99
CA GLY A 322 -4.47 -12.52 11.59
C GLY A 322 -4.39 -11.34 12.54
N PHE A 323 -3.52 -10.41 12.17
CA PHE A 323 -3.26 -9.16 12.89
C PHE A 323 -3.22 -8.00 11.90
N LYS A 324 -3.91 -6.91 12.24
CA LYS A 324 -3.67 -5.59 11.66
C LYS A 324 -2.66 -4.89 12.58
N LEU A 325 -1.41 -4.81 12.14
CA LEU A 325 -0.29 -4.25 12.91
C LEU A 325 -0.06 -2.80 12.48
N ASP A 326 -0.60 -1.88 13.26
CA ASP A 326 -0.64 -0.47 12.94
C ASP A 326 0.48 0.35 13.59
N PHE A 327 0.75 1.54 13.05
CA PHE A 327 1.71 2.54 13.53
C PHE A 327 3.18 2.09 13.56
N ILE A 328 3.58 1.07 12.81
CA ILE A 328 4.98 0.63 12.72
C ILE A 328 5.88 1.76 12.20
N ASP A 329 5.34 2.65 11.36
CA ASP A 329 6.00 3.86 10.88
C ASP A 329 6.32 4.88 11.99
N SER A 330 5.79 4.72 13.20
CA SER A 330 6.15 5.53 14.37
C SER A 330 7.46 5.13 15.04
N PHE A 331 8.04 3.98 14.70
CA PHE A 331 9.37 3.62 15.17
C PHE A 331 10.43 4.51 14.51
N THR A 332 10.77 5.61 15.17
CA THR A 332 11.79 6.57 14.72
C THR A 332 12.55 7.15 15.90
N LEU A 333 13.84 7.45 15.70
CA LEU A 333 14.63 8.13 16.73
C LEU A 333 14.16 9.57 16.89
N THR A 334 14.11 10.00 18.15
CA THR A 334 13.83 11.40 18.54
C THR A 334 15.02 11.97 19.28
N ASP A 335 15.07 13.28 19.49
CA ASP A 335 16.13 13.93 20.30
C ASP A 335 16.24 13.31 21.69
N TYR A 336 15.14 12.88 22.27
CA TYR A 336 15.11 12.19 23.55
C TYR A 336 15.82 10.83 23.52
N SER A 337 15.59 10.04 22.48
CA SER A 337 16.13 8.67 22.35
C SER A 337 17.56 8.61 21.81
N ILE A 338 18.00 9.61 21.04
CA ILE A 338 19.39 9.74 20.56
C ILE A 338 20.34 10.01 21.72
N GLY A 339 19.99 10.91 22.63
CA GLY A 339 20.81 11.29 23.78
C GLY A 339 20.97 10.21 24.86
N ARG A 340 20.19 9.13 24.80
CA ARG A 340 20.22 8.03 25.77
C ARG A 340 21.03 6.87 25.23
N ILE A 341 22.32 6.84 25.56
CA ILE A 341 23.24 5.75 25.24
C ILE A 341 23.27 4.76 26.40
N GLY A 342 23.14 3.46 26.11
CA GLY A 342 23.36 2.38 27.08
C GLY A 342 22.10 1.83 27.73
N CYS A 343 22.22 1.18 28.86
CA CYS A 343 21.15 0.73 29.77
C CYS A 343 20.22 -0.36 29.22
N GLY A 344 20.77 -1.46 28.70
CA GLY A 344 19.99 -2.67 28.42
C GLY A 344 19.46 -2.79 26.99
N ARG A 345 19.92 -1.94 26.07
CA ARG A 345 19.79 -2.16 24.61
C ARG A 345 20.82 -3.18 24.15
N ASP A 346 20.45 -4.05 23.26
CA ASP A 346 21.33 -5.03 22.59
C ASP A 346 21.55 -4.73 21.11
N VAL A 347 20.83 -3.74 20.58
CA VAL A 347 20.93 -3.24 19.21
C VAL A 347 20.93 -1.72 19.25
N ASP A 348 21.81 -1.08 18.49
CA ASP A 348 21.91 0.38 18.42
C ASP A 348 21.00 0.98 17.34
N SER A 349 20.87 0.30 16.19
CA SER A 349 20.04 0.74 15.07
C SER A 349 18.55 0.47 15.36
N ILE A 350 17.71 1.50 15.17
CA ILE A 350 16.26 1.36 15.27
C ILE A 350 15.72 0.53 14.10
N GLU A 351 16.29 0.67 12.92
CA GLU A 351 15.93 -0.04 11.70
C GLU A 351 16.17 -1.54 11.85
N ASP A 352 17.34 -1.93 12.38
CA ASP A 352 17.67 -3.33 12.65
C ASP A 352 16.80 -3.90 13.78
N ALA A 353 16.52 -3.11 14.80
CA ALA A 353 15.65 -3.54 15.90
C ALA A 353 14.21 -3.80 15.44
N VAL A 354 13.68 -2.97 14.53
CA VAL A 354 12.36 -3.18 13.90
C VAL A 354 12.37 -4.44 13.03
N GLU A 355 13.42 -4.65 12.23
CA GLU A 355 13.55 -5.86 11.42
C GLU A 355 13.60 -7.12 12.30
N ILE A 356 14.39 -7.12 13.38
CA ILE A 356 14.47 -8.23 14.35
C ILE A 356 13.09 -8.49 14.95
N LEU A 357 12.38 -7.44 15.37
CA LEU A 357 11.04 -7.54 15.96
C LEU A 357 10.07 -8.22 14.99
N LEU A 358 9.96 -7.71 13.76
CA LEU A 358 9.03 -8.23 12.76
C LEU A 358 9.37 -9.67 12.35
N ARG A 359 10.65 -9.96 12.13
CA ARG A 359 11.13 -11.32 11.84
C ARG A 359 10.74 -12.30 12.92
N ASP A 360 10.96 -11.94 14.18
CA ASP A 360 10.74 -12.85 15.30
C ASP A 360 9.24 -12.98 15.64
N ILE A 361 8.42 -11.94 15.43
CA ILE A 361 6.96 -12.01 15.44
C ILE A 361 6.50 -13.01 14.38
N MET A 362 6.89 -12.82 13.11
CA MET A 362 6.47 -13.71 12.02
C MET A 362 6.90 -15.15 12.23
N LYS A 363 8.12 -15.36 12.71
CA LYS A 363 8.62 -16.70 13.05
C LYS A 363 7.79 -17.37 14.14
N SER A 364 7.35 -16.61 15.14
CA SER A 364 6.52 -17.12 16.23
C SER A 364 5.09 -17.40 15.78
N LEU A 365 4.47 -16.48 15.06
CA LEU A 365 3.09 -16.60 14.59
C LEU A 365 2.92 -17.73 13.57
N LYS A 366 3.84 -17.88 12.62
CA LYS A 366 3.80 -18.98 11.61
C LYS A 366 3.95 -20.38 12.23
N LYS A 367 4.52 -20.51 13.43
CA LYS A 367 4.53 -21.79 14.16
C LYS A 367 3.14 -22.15 14.72
N ILE A 368 2.32 -21.14 15.02
CA ILE A 368 0.97 -21.30 15.55
C ILE A 368 -0.01 -21.49 14.39
N ASN A 369 0.05 -20.58 13.40
CA ASN A 369 -0.77 -20.63 12.20
C ASN A 369 0.10 -20.30 10.96
N PRO A 370 0.43 -21.28 10.10
CA PRO A 370 1.25 -21.07 8.89
C PRO A 370 0.61 -20.12 7.87
N ASP A 371 -0.71 -19.96 7.93
CA ASP A 371 -1.51 -19.12 7.03
C ASP A 371 -1.98 -17.83 7.72
N ILE A 372 -1.24 -17.36 8.72
CA ILE A 372 -1.54 -16.13 9.46
C ILE A 372 -1.55 -14.92 8.52
N CYS A 373 -2.59 -14.09 8.58
CA CYS A 373 -2.72 -12.84 7.86
C CYS A 373 -2.07 -11.71 8.66
N ILE A 374 -1.25 -10.89 8.00
CA ILE A 374 -0.63 -9.70 8.58
C ILE A 374 -0.90 -8.51 7.68
N GLU A 375 -1.75 -7.59 8.16
CA GLU A 375 -2.06 -6.35 7.45
C GLU A 375 -1.15 -5.21 7.91
N PHE A 376 -0.56 -4.54 6.90
CA PHE A 376 0.10 -3.25 7.02
C PHE A 376 -0.67 -2.22 6.19
N ARG A 377 -0.74 -0.98 6.64
CA ARG A 377 -1.28 0.10 5.83
C ARG A 377 -0.19 0.84 5.07
N GLN A 378 -0.53 1.56 4.05
CA GLN A 378 0.32 2.56 3.43
C GLN A 378 0.62 3.61 4.53
N LYS A 379 1.86 3.94 4.84
CA LYS A 379 3.08 4.09 4.04
C LYS A 379 4.18 3.05 4.29
N TYR A 380 4.03 2.08 5.18
CA TYR A 380 5.07 1.08 5.42
C TYR A 380 4.94 -0.09 4.45
N ILE A 381 5.35 0.17 3.21
CA ILE A 381 5.14 -0.66 2.02
C ILE A 381 6.42 -1.05 1.29
N GLY A 382 7.58 -0.64 1.81
CA GLY A 382 8.87 -0.95 1.20
C GLY A 382 9.17 -2.45 1.11
N PRO A 383 10.21 -2.87 0.36
CA PRO A 383 10.52 -4.28 0.16
C PRO A 383 10.81 -5.02 1.47
N LEU A 384 11.38 -4.36 2.49
CA LEU A 384 11.56 -4.94 3.82
C LEU A 384 10.21 -5.29 4.46
N MET A 385 9.25 -4.37 4.44
CA MET A 385 7.93 -4.57 5.05
C MET A 385 7.15 -5.69 4.34
N GLN A 386 7.25 -5.79 3.02
CA GLN A 386 6.63 -6.87 2.23
C GLN A 386 7.19 -8.26 2.54
N THR A 387 8.36 -8.35 3.17
CA THR A 387 8.92 -9.62 3.67
C THR A 387 8.14 -10.13 4.89
N TYR A 388 7.48 -9.24 5.64
CA TYR A 388 6.80 -9.56 6.89
C TYR A 388 5.28 -9.42 6.83
N GLY A 389 4.74 -8.46 6.05
CA GLY A 389 3.31 -8.33 5.81
C GLY A 389 2.86 -9.02 4.53
N ASN A 390 1.67 -9.60 4.53
CA ASN A 390 1.08 -10.28 3.36
C ASN A 390 -0.24 -9.66 2.88
N MET A 391 -0.68 -8.59 3.56
CA MET A 391 -1.77 -7.70 3.18
C MET A 391 -1.28 -6.25 3.28
N LEU A 392 -1.46 -5.46 2.23
CA LEU A 392 -1.12 -4.04 2.20
C LEU A 392 -2.40 -3.23 1.94
N ARG A 393 -2.84 -2.45 2.90
CA ARG A 393 -4.03 -1.61 2.81
C ARG A 393 -3.66 -0.18 2.40
N VAL A 394 -4.50 0.46 1.59
CA VAL A 394 -4.43 1.90 1.32
C VAL A 394 -4.55 2.70 2.63
N SER A 395 -3.87 3.84 2.73
CA SER A 395 -4.02 4.77 3.88
C SER A 395 -5.47 5.22 4.06
N ASP A 396 -5.82 5.60 5.29
CA ASP A 396 -7.15 6.10 5.61
C ASP A 396 -7.56 7.25 4.70
N CYS A 397 -8.68 7.10 4.04
CA CYS A 397 -9.28 8.07 3.12
C CYS A 397 -10.82 7.94 3.14
N PRO A 398 -11.46 8.25 4.28
CA PRO A 398 -12.88 8.02 4.50
C PRO A 398 -13.73 8.69 3.42
N ALA A 399 -14.56 7.89 2.74
CA ALA A 399 -15.44 8.28 1.63
C ALA A 399 -14.73 8.93 0.41
N ASP A 400 -13.38 9.01 0.39
CA ASP A 400 -12.59 9.55 -0.71
C ASP A 400 -12.20 8.45 -1.72
N SER A 401 -13.10 8.14 -2.62
CA SER A 401 -12.90 7.13 -3.65
C SER A 401 -11.71 7.42 -4.57
N LEU A 402 -11.38 8.71 -4.79
CA LEU A 402 -10.24 9.12 -5.62
C LEU A 402 -8.91 8.75 -4.94
N LYS A 403 -8.73 9.12 -3.68
CA LYS A 403 -7.52 8.75 -2.92
C LYS A 403 -7.41 7.24 -2.74
N ASN A 404 -8.53 6.55 -2.53
CA ASN A 404 -8.57 5.10 -2.44
C ASN A 404 -8.07 4.45 -3.75
N ARG A 405 -8.53 4.95 -4.93
CA ARG A 405 -8.03 4.51 -6.23
C ARG A 405 -6.53 4.74 -6.40
N VAL A 406 -6.08 5.97 -6.15
CA VAL A 406 -4.67 6.33 -6.34
C VAL A 406 -3.77 5.49 -5.42
N GLY A 407 -4.13 5.36 -4.15
CA GLY A 407 -3.38 4.52 -3.20
C GLY A 407 -3.38 3.03 -3.61
N MET A 408 -4.52 2.51 -4.06
CA MET A 408 -4.64 1.13 -4.55
C MET A 408 -3.72 0.88 -5.75
N VAL A 409 -3.70 1.79 -6.73
CA VAL A 409 -2.85 1.63 -7.93
C VAL A 409 -1.38 1.73 -7.55
N ASP A 410 -0.98 2.69 -6.72
CA ASP A 410 0.41 2.82 -6.24
C ASP A 410 0.89 1.55 -5.52
N LEU A 411 0.05 1.00 -4.65
CA LEU A 411 0.34 -0.27 -3.98
C LEU A 411 0.46 -1.43 -4.97
N ARG A 412 -0.46 -1.55 -5.93
CA ARG A 412 -0.45 -2.60 -6.95
C ARG A 412 0.81 -2.60 -7.80
N LEU A 413 1.30 -1.43 -8.18
CA LEU A 413 2.54 -1.28 -8.95
C LEU A 413 3.76 -1.84 -8.19
N LEU A 414 3.76 -1.73 -6.85
CA LEU A 414 4.91 -2.08 -6.02
C LEU A 414 4.77 -3.41 -5.26
N SER A 415 3.56 -3.90 -5.03
CA SER A 415 3.29 -5.00 -4.07
C SER A 415 3.74 -6.39 -4.52
N GLY A 416 3.87 -6.62 -5.81
CA GLY A 416 4.14 -7.96 -6.33
C GLY A 416 3.05 -8.96 -6.01
N ALA A 417 3.42 -10.00 -5.30
CA ALA A 417 2.51 -11.06 -4.87
C ALA A 417 1.72 -10.72 -3.60
N THR A 418 2.11 -9.67 -2.86
CA THR A 418 1.39 -9.24 -1.64
C THR A 418 -0.02 -8.78 -1.98
N ALA A 419 -1.01 -9.22 -1.21
CA ALA A 419 -2.40 -8.81 -1.44
C ALA A 419 -2.58 -7.32 -1.14
N VAL A 420 -3.11 -6.58 -2.11
CA VAL A 420 -3.47 -5.17 -1.92
C VAL A 420 -4.93 -5.08 -1.54
N HIS A 421 -5.19 -4.38 -0.45
CA HIS A 421 -6.52 -4.08 0.05
C HIS A 421 -6.86 -2.60 -0.17
N SER A 422 -8.10 -2.32 -0.54
CA SER A 422 -8.61 -0.96 -0.51
C SER A 422 -8.62 -0.43 0.92
N ASP A 423 -8.67 0.89 1.08
CA ASP A 423 -9.24 1.45 2.30
C ASP A 423 -10.73 1.10 2.38
N MET A 424 -11.28 1.19 3.58
CA MET A 424 -12.63 0.72 3.88
C MET A 424 -13.69 1.51 3.08
N LEU A 425 -14.54 0.77 2.40
CA LEU A 425 -15.65 1.34 1.63
C LEU A 425 -16.77 1.78 2.55
N GLU A 426 -17.09 3.05 2.49
CA GLU A 426 -18.22 3.66 3.15
C GLU A 426 -18.86 4.74 2.28
N TRP A 427 -20.11 5.10 2.56
CA TRP A 427 -20.84 6.20 1.93
C TRP A 427 -22.00 6.66 2.81
N ASN A 428 -22.52 7.85 2.52
CA ASN A 428 -23.70 8.33 3.21
C ASN A 428 -24.92 7.48 2.84
N TYR A 429 -25.65 6.96 3.82
CA TYR A 429 -26.82 6.09 3.60
C TYR A 429 -27.98 6.77 2.85
N THR A 430 -27.94 8.09 2.65
CA THR A 430 -28.91 8.84 1.83
C THR A 430 -28.47 9.04 0.40
N ASP A 431 -27.23 8.68 0.04
CA ASP A 431 -26.67 8.80 -1.30
C ASP A 431 -27.46 8.04 -2.38
N THR A 432 -27.14 8.34 -3.64
CA THR A 432 -27.64 7.60 -4.79
C THR A 432 -26.89 6.27 -4.94
N PRO A 433 -27.44 5.29 -5.64
CA PRO A 433 -26.73 4.04 -5.92
C PRO A 433 -25.45 4.27 -6.73
N GLU A 434 -25.39 5.28 -7.61
CA GLU A 434 -24.18 5.63 -8.37
C GLU A 434 -23.06 6.12 -7.44
N ASN A 435 -23.40 6.94 -6.41
CA ASN A 435 -22.40 7.40 -5.43
C ASN A 435 -21.88 6.23 -4.57
N ALA A 436 -22.74 5.31 -4.16
CA ALA A 436 -22.32 4.09 -3.47
C ALA A 436 -21.42 3.23 -4.38
N ALA A 437 -21.79 3.06 -5.66
CA ALA A 437 -21.02 2.31 -6.64
C ALA A 437 -19.65 2.95 -6.93
N THR A 438 -19.54 4.29 -6.85
CA THR A 438 -18.26 5.00 -7.03
C THR A 438 -17.19 4.49 -6.07
N GLN A 439 -17.56 4.19 -4.82
CA GLN A 439 -16.61 3.65 -3.84
C GLN A 439 -16.05 2.30 -4.29
N PHE A 440 -16.90 1.43 -4.81
CA PHE A 440 -16.50 0.09 -5.24
C PHE A 440 -15.73 0.10 -6.57
N VAL A 441 -16.23 0.85 -7.56
CA VAL A 441 -15.64 0.95 -8.92
C VAL A 441 -14.18 1.44 -8.87
N ASN A 442 -13.88 2.35 -7.96
CA ASN A 442 -12.54 2.90 -7.82
C ASN A 442 -11.51 1.92 -7.22
N VAL A 443 -11.94 0.80 -6.62
CA VAL A 443 -11.04 -0.15 -5.95
C VAL A 443 -11.12 -1.59 -6.47
N LEU A 444 -11.74 -1.80 -7.62
CA LEU A 444 -11.96 -3.14 -8.19
C LEU A 444 -10.67 -3.98 -8.33
N TYR A 445 -9.53 -3.33 -8.53
CA TYR A 445 -8.24 -4.02 -8.70
C TYR A 445 -7.50 -4.31 -7.39
N ALA A 446 -8.18 -4.16 -6.26
CA ALA A 446 -7.72 -4.57 -4.93
C ALA A 446 -8.74 -5.51 -4.29
N VAL A 447 -8.38 -6.11 -3.16
CA VAL A 447 -9.34 -6.80 -2.29
C VAL A 447 -10.17 -5.74 -1.56
N PRO A 448 -11.49 -5.69 -1.72
CA PRO A 448 -12.30 -4.67 -1.08
C PRO A 448 -12.44 -4.92 0.42
N GLN A 449 -12.28 -3.86 1.22
CA GLN A 449 -12.67 -3.83 2.62
C GLN A 449 -14.00 -3.07 2.74
N ILE A 450 -15.02 -3.67 3.30
CA ILE A 450 -16.36 -3.08 3.44
C ILE A 450 -16.57 -2.63 4.88
N SER A 451 -17.05 -1.40 5.08
CA SER A 451 -17.29 -0.85 6.41
C SER A 451 -18.58 -0.03 6.45
N VAL A 452 -19.71 -0.69 6.20
CA VAL A 452 -21.05 -0.11 6.26
C VAL A 452 -21.93 -0.91 7.22
N ILE A 453 -22.88 -0.25 7.88
CA ILE A 453 -23.87 -0.91 8.73
C ILE A 453 -25.02 -1.42 7.85
N SER A 454 -25.12 -2.74 7.71
CA SER A 454 -25.99 -3.42 6.74
C SER A 454 -27.47 -3.09 6.91
N GLU A 455 -27.94 -2.88 8.15
CA GLU A 455 -29.35 -2.52 8.41
C GLU A 455 -29.71 -1.10 7.95
N LYS A 456 -28.71 -0.20 7.82
CA LYS A 456 -28.92 1.18 7.35
C LYS A 456 -28.91 1.30 5.83
N LEU A 457 -28.51 0.25 5.12
CA LEU A 457 -28.43 0.26 3.66
C LEU A 457 -29.82 0.27 3.01
N LYS A 458 -30.01 1.19 2.05
CA LYS A 458 -31.16 1.16 1.15
C LYS A 458 -31.14 -0.11 0.27
N PRO A 459 -32.29 -0.56 -0.24
CA PRO A 459 -32.34 -1.71 -1.16
C PRO A 459 -31.45 -1.53 -2.40
N GLU A 460 -31.32 -0.29 -2.91
CA GLU A 460 -30.46 0.05 -4.04
C GLU A 460 -28.96 -0.15 -3.71
N HIS A 461 -28.53 0.27 -2.51
CA HIS A 461 -27.17 0.09 -2.05
C HIS A 461 -26.81 -1.40 -1.88
N LYS A 462 -27.75 -2.21 -1.37
CA LYS A 462 -27.57 -3.68 -1.29
C LYS A 462 -27.41 -4.30 -2.68
N ARG A 463 -28.19 -3.83 -3.69
CA ARG A 463 -28.01 -4.29 -5.06
C ARG A 463 -26.64 -3.91 -5.63
N VAL A 464 -26.16 -2.68 -5.39
CA VAL A 464 -24.81 -2.25 -5.79
C VAL A 464 -23.73 -3.15 -5.19
N LEU A 465 -23.78 -3.36 -3.85
CA LEU A 465 -22.82 -4.24 -3.16
C LEU A 465 -22.85 -5.66 -3.74
N ASN A 466 -24.02 -6.25 -3.87
CA ASN A 466 -24.17 -7.61 -4.40
C ASN A 466 -23.67 -7.70 -5.84
N PHE A 467 -23.97 -6.74 -6.69
CA PHE A 467 -23.53 -6.74 -8.09
C PHE A 467 -22.02 -6.69 -8.21
N TYR A 468 -21.37 -5.70 -7.56
CA TYR A 468 -19.92 -5.55 -7.65
C TYR A 468 -19.16 -6.61 -6.87
N SER A 469 -19.68 -7.10 -5.75
CA SER A 469 -19.05 -8.19 -4.99
C SER A 469 -19.08 -9.51 -5.78
N ASN A 470 -20.19 -9.83 -6.44
CA ASN A 470 -20.28 -11.00 -7.30
C ASN A 470 -19.36 -10.87 -8.52
N PHE A 471 -19.37 -9.72 -9.19
CA PHE A 471 -18.45 -9.42 -10.27
C PHE A 471 -16.99 -9.58 -9.81
N TRP A 472 -16.62 -9.01 -8.68
CA TRP A 472 -15.29 -9.09 -8.11
C TRP A 472 -14.89 -10.55 -7.83
N LYS A 473 -15.77 -11.31 -7.19
CA LYS A 473 -15.57 -12.74 -6.86
C LYS A 473 -15.34 -13.59 -8.12
N GLU A 474 -16.16 -13.40 -9.14
CA GLU A 474 -16.04 -14.08 -10.42
C GLU A 474 -14.71 -13.78 -11.12
N HIS A 475 -14.29 -12.51 -11.09
CA HIS A 475 -13.14 -12.01 -11.84
C HIS A 475 -11.89 -11.77 -11.00
N LYS A 476 -11.85 -12.18 -9.71
CA LYS A 476 -10.73 -11.90 -8.80
C LYS A 476 -9.37 -12.31 -9.36
N ASN A 477 -9.30 -13.45 -10.07
CA ASN A 477 -8.05 -13.95 -10.64
C ASN A 477 -7.49 -13.07 -11.76
N ILE A 478 -8.34 -12.26 -12.39
CA ILE A 478 -7.95 -11.25 -13.39
C ILE A 478 -7.64 -9.94 -12.65
N LEU A 479 -8.58 -9.47 -11.83
CA LEU A 479 -8.49 -8.17 -11.14
C LEU A 479 -7.23 -8.04 -10.27
N ILE A 480 -6.90 -9.07 -9.48
CA ILE A 480 -5.75 -9.03 -8.56
C ILE A 480 -4.57 -9.90 -8.99
N GLY A 481 -4.76 -10.80 -9.95
CA GLY A 481 -3.72 -11.74 -10.41
C GLY A 481 -3.35 -11.62 -11.89
N GLY A 482 -4.03 -10.76 -12.65
CA GLY A 482 -3.73 -10.50 -14.07
C GLY A 482 -2.58 -9.52 -14.29
N GLU A 483 -2.19 -9.37 -15.55
CA GLU A 483 -1.27 -8.33 -15.98
C GLU A 483 -1.92 -6.96 -15.77
N PHE A 484 -1.36 -6.19 -14.83
CA PHE A 484 -1.92 -4.93 -14.38
C PHE A 484 -1.26 -3.75 -15.10
N LYS A 485 -2.07 -2.86 -15.71
CA LYS A 485 -1.64 -1.67 -16.42
C LYS A 485 -2.34 -0.43 -15.85
N ALA A 486 -1.60 0.64 -15.63
CA ALA A 486 -2.10 1.89 -15.09
C ALA A 486 -1.76 3.05 -16.03
N PHE A 487 -2.71 3.95 -16.26
CA PHE A 487 -2.57 5.01 -17.27
C PHE A 487 -2.68 6.40 -16.64
N ALA A 488 -1.82 7.31 -17.10
CA ALA A 488 -1.83 8.73 -16.73
C ALA A 488 -1.81 8.99 -15.21
N PRO A 489 -0.74 8.62 -14.48
CA PRO A 489 -0.65 8.85 -13.03
C PRO A 489 -0.78 10.33 -12.65
N TRP A 490 -0.39 11.26 -13.52
CA TRP A 490 -0.58 12.71 -13.36
C TRP A 490 -2.06 13.16 -13.39
N ALA A 491 -2.96 12.33 -13.93
CA ALA A 491 -4.40 12.52 -13.91
C ALA A 491 -5.07 11.51 -12.96
N ASN A 492 -4.43 11.23 -11.84
CA ASN A 492 -4.91 10.31 -10.79
C ASN A 492 -5.30 8.95 -11.35
N TYR A 493 -4.54 8.42 -12.32
CA TYR A 493 -4.84 7.19 -13.05
C TYR A 493 -6.20 7.25 -13.75
N SER A 494 -6.24 7.99 -14.86
CA SER A 494 -7.47 8.18 -15.66
C SER A 494 -8.09 6.88 -16.17
N ALA A 495 -7.31 5.80 -16.24
CA ALA A 495 -7.77 4.44 -16.48
C ALA A 495 -6.81 3.41 -15.88
N VAL A 496 -7.35 2.21 -15.68
CA VAL A 496 -6.62 1.03 -15.19
C VAL A 496 -7.16 -0.19 -15.92
N SER A 497 -6.30 -1.17 -16.21
CA SER A 497 -6.74 -2.45 -16.76
C SER A 497 -6.02 -3.64 -16.12
N ALA A 498 -6.66 -4.79 -16.17
CA ALA A 498 -6.04 -6.07 -15.87
C ALA A 498 -6.42 -7.08 -16.95
N GLU A 499 -5.45 -7.90 -17.35
CA GLU A 499 -5.61 -8.87 -18.43
C GLU A 499 -5.11 -10.24 -17.99
N LYS A 500 -5.91 -11.28 -18.27
CA LYS A 500 -5.52 -12.66 -18.04
C LYS A 500 -6.41 -13.61 -18.84
N ASP A 501 -5.81 -14.66 -19.40
CA ASP A 501 -6.50 -15.76 -20.08
C ASP A 501 -7.53 -15.27 -21.13
N GLY A 502 -7.13 -14.31 -21.98
CA GLY A 502 -7.98 -13.75 -23.03
C GLY A 502 -9.09 -12.79 -22.53
N THR A 503 -9.19 -12.54 -21.23
CA THR A 503 -10.14 -11.58 -20.67
C THR A 503 -9.44 -10.28 -20.29
N ILE A 504 -9.98 -9.15 -20.75
CA ILE A 504 -9.53 -7.80 -20.39
C ILE A 504 -10.63 -7.13 -19.57
N ILE A 505 -10.27 -6.60 -18.40
CA ILE A 505 -11.12 -5.70 -17.61
C ILE A 505 -10.49 -4.31 -17.66
N TYR A 506 -11.20 -3.33 -18.21
CA TYR A 506 -10.74 -1.96 -18.38
C TYR A 506 -11.68 -1.00 -17.65
N SER A 507 -11.17 -0.21 -16.74
CA SER A 507 -11.93 0.83 -16.02
C SER A 507 -11.46 2.22 -16.46
N ALA A 508 -12.37 3.03 -16.98
CA ALA A 508 -12.14 4.43 -17.26
C ALA A 508 -12.70 5.30 -16.12
N TYR A 509 -11.90 6.23 -15.61
CA TYR A 509 -12.29 7.16 -14.54
C TYR A 509 -12.38 8.61 -15.02
N GLU A 510 -11.83 8.89 -16.18
CA GLU A 510 -11.93 10.17 -16.88
C GLU A 510 -12.40 9.94 -18.31
N SER A 511 -12.99 10.99 -18.92
CA SER A 511 -13.42 10.93 -20.32
C SER A 511 -12.20 10.77 -21.24
N ARG A 512 -12.00 9.56 -21.71
CA ARG A 512 -10.93 9.19 -22.65
C ARG A 512 -11.40 8.11 -23.60
N VAL A 513 -10.69 7.96 -24.71
CA VAL A 513 -10.84 6.78 -25.56
C VAL A 513 -10.23 5.57 -24.86
N ALA A 514 -10.98 4.49 -24.75
CA ALA A 514 -10.48 3.21 -24.27
C ALA A 514 -9.77 2.49 -25.43
N GLU A 515 -8.46 2.59 -25.47
CA GLU A 515 -7.63 1.94 -26.49
C GLU A 515 -7.35 0.49 -26.08
N ILE A 516 -7.87 -0.47 -26.83
CA ILE A 516 -7.64 -1.89 -26.60
C ILE A 516 -6.63 -2.41 -27.61
N GLY A 517 -5.39 -2.57 -27.17
CA GLY A 517 -4.25 -2.94 -28.03
C GLY A 517 -4.02 -4.44 -28.21
N SER A 518 -4.78 -5.32 -27.51
CA SER A 518 -4.61 -6.76 -27.54
C SER A 518 -5.90 -7.47 -28.00
N PRO A 519 -5.82 -8.56 -28.76
CA PRO A 519 -6.96 -9.43 -29.00
C PRO A 519 -7.54 -9.96 -27.68
N PHE A 520 -8.84 -10.12 -27.61
CA PHE A 520 -9.53 -10.64 -26.43
C PHE A 520 -10.62 -11.67 -26.79
N GLU A 521 -10.91 -12.55 -25.87
CA GLU A 521 -12.11 -13.39 -25.89
C GLU A 521 -13.27 -12.66 -25.24
N LYS A 522 -13.02 -12.02 -24.09
CA LYS A 522 -13.97 -11.23 -23.33
C LYS A 522 -13.37 -9.87 -22.94
N LEU A 523 -14.13 -8.80 -23.16
CA LEU A 523 -13.78 -7.45 -22.71
C LEU A 523 -14.87 -6.90 -21.78
N VAL A 524 -14.47 -6.47 -20.59
CA VAL A 524 -15.35 -5.75 -19.66
C VAL A 524 -14.91 -4.30 -19.60
N LEU A 525 -15.81 -3.39 -19.97
CA LEU A 525 -15.59 -1.94 -19.87
C LEU A 525 -16.37 -1.41 -18.66
N ILE A 526 -15.69 -0.78 -17.73
CA ILE A 526 -16.30 -0.20 -16.52
C ILE A 526 -16.24 1.31 -16.60
N ASN A 527 -17.38 1.97 -16.42
CA ASN A 527 -17.53 3.40 -16.55
C ASN A 527 -17.52 4.10 -15.18
N GLY A 528 -16.35 4.54 -14.74
CA GLY A 528 -16.15 5.38 -13.54
C GLY A 528 -16.06 6.87 -13.81
N THR A 529 -16.47 7.36 -15.01
CA THR A 529 -16.20 8.74 -15.46
C THR A 529 -17.17 9.81 -14.94
N GLY A 530 -18.24 9.43 -14.26
CA GLY A 530 -19.31 10.36 -13.87
C GLY A 530 -20.22 10.78 -15.01
N LYS A 531 -20.04 10.24 -16.22
CA LYS A 531 -20.84 10.50 -17.43
C LYS A 531 -21.40 9.21 -17.99
N ASN A 532 -22.42 9.31 -18.84
CA ASN A 532 -22.92 8.15 -19.56
C ASN A 532 -22.08 7.94 -20.85
N GLY A 533 -21.70 6.68 -21.09
CA GLY A 533 -21.00 6.24 -22.28
C GLY A 533 -19.48 6.32 -22.23
N LEU A 534 -18.86 5.41 -22.96
CA LEU A 534 -17.42 5.31 -23.20
C LEU A 534 -17.19 5.26 -24.70
N VAL A 535 -16.02 5.74 -25.15
CA VAL A 535 -15.55 5.58 -26.52
C VAL A 535 -14.51 4.48 -26.54
N LEU A 536 -14.73 3.46 -27.33
CA LEU A 536 -13.84 2.32 -27.51
C LEU A 536 -13.10 2.46 -28.84
N ASP A 537 -11.78 2.38 -28.82
CA ASP A 537 -10.91 2.21 -29.97
C ASP A 537 -10.38 0.77 -29.98
N TYR A 538 -10.66 0.07 -31.07
CA TYR A 538 -10.22 -1.29 -31.32
C TYR A 538 -9.62 -1.45 -32.72
N SER A 539 -9.17 -0.34 -33.32
CA SER A 539 -8.58 -0.30 -34.66
C SER A 539 -7.39 -1.25 -34.84
N SER A 540 -6.71 -1.61 -33.74
CA SER A 540 -5.62 -2.58 -33.71
C SER A 540 -6.09 -4.05 -33.66
N ILE A 541 -7.40 -4.33 -33.61
CA ILE A 541 -7.97 -5.68 -33.49
C ILE A 541 -8.65 -6.07 -34.80
N GLU A 542 -8.38 -7.28 -35.32
CA GLU A 542 -8.81 -7.71 -36.65
C GLU A 542 -10.33 -7.74 -36.84
N SER A 543 -11.15 -8.05 -35.86
CA SER A 543 -12.60 -7.92 -35.92
C SER A 543 -13.28 -8.05 -34.57
N ILE A 544 -14.22 -7.14 -34.27
CA ILE A 544 -15.20 -7.28 -33.17
C ILE A 544 -16.64 -7.40 -33.70
N THR A 545 -16.81 -7.42 -35.02
CA THR A 545 -18.12 -7.52 -35.67
C THR A 545 -18.84 -8.81 -35.27
N GLY A 546 -20.11 -8.65 -34.86
CA GLY A 546 -20.96 -9.76 -34.45
C GLY A 546 -20.81 -10.15 -32.98
N ARG A 547 -19.82 -9.62 -32.23
CA ARG A 547 -19.72 -9.86 -30.79
C ARG A 547 -20.92 -9.27 -30.07
N ASN A 548 -21.41 -10.02 -29.10
CA ASN A 548 -22.51 -9.58 -28.24
C ASN A 548 -22.01 -8.55 -27.22
N CYS A 549 -22.72 -7.45 -27.06
CA CYS A 549 -22.45 -6.41 -26.06
C CYS A 549 -23.63 -6.28 -25.12
N ILE A 550 -23.43 -6.62 -23.84
CA ILE A 550 -24.44 -6.52 -22.78
C ILE A 550 -24.06 -5.38 -21.85
N ILE A 551 -24.99 -4.48 -21.59
CA ILE A 551 -24.77 -3.29 -20.75
C ILE A 551 -25.59 -3.34 -19.48
N TYR A 552 -24.92 -3.17 -18.36
CA TYR A 552 -25.50 -3.14 -17.02
C TYR A 552 -25.37 -1.76 -16.38
N ASP A 553 -26.36 -1.35 -15.61
CA ASP A 553 -26.22 -0.23 -14.69
C ASP A 553 -25.50 -0.64 -13.39
N CYS A 554 -25.23 0.31 -12.49
CA CYS A 554 -24.52 0.08 -11.24
C CYS A 554 -25.24 -0.85 -10.24
N THR A 555 -26.52 -1.14 -10.48
CA THR A 555 -27.32 -2.08 -9.65
C THR A 555 -27.37 -3.49 -10.25
N GLY A 556 -26.67 -3.72 -11.35
CA GLY A 556 -26.68 -5.00 -12.08
C GLY A 556 -27.88 -5.22 -12.98
N ARG A 557 -28.72 -4.19 -13.20
CA ARG A 557 -29.84 -4.27 -14.13
C ARG A 557 -29.33 -4.15 -15.57
N GLU A 558 -29.64 -5.13 -16.42
CA GLU A 558 -29.40 -5.07 -17.86
C GLU A 558 -30.19 -3.91 -18.48
N ARG A 559 -29.52 -3.07 -19.27
CA ARG A 559 -30.07 -1.90 -19.95
C ARG A 559 -30.21 -2.11 -21.45
N TYR A 560 -29.17 -2.69 -22.05
CA TYR A 560 -29.11 -2.93 -23.49
C TYR A 560 -28.37 -4.23 -23.79
N THR A 561 -28.77 -4.89 -24.88
CA THR A 561 -28.05 -6.00 -25.49
C THR A 561 -28.11 -5.85 -27.01
N TYR A 562 -26.97 -5.86 -27.67
CA TYR A 562 -26.86 -5.72 -29.12
C TYR A 562 -25.54 -6.30 -29.64
N ASN A 563 -25.49 -6.62 -30.94
CA ASN A 563 -24.25 -7.03 -31.59
C ASN A 563 -23.46 -5.83 -32.10
N LEU A 564 -22.14 -5.84 -31.88
CA LEU A 564 -21.26 -4.81 -32.38
C LEU A 564 -21.10 -4.89 -33.91
N VAL A 565 -21.00 -3.74 -34.56
CA VAL A 565 -20.64 -3.59 -35.97
C VAL A 565 -19.25 -2.98 -36.09
N GLN A 566 -18.56 -3.26 -37.20
CA GLN A 566 -17.20 -2.75 -37.43
C GLN A 566 -17.20 -1.22 -37.62
N GLU A 567 -16.50 -0.51 -36.77
CA GLU A 567 -16.23 0.92 -36.80
C GLU A 567 -14.87 1.15 -36.16
N GLU A 568 -14.09 2.14 -36.58
CA GLU A 568 -12.78 2.46 -36.00
C GLU A 568 -12.92 2.90 -34.54
N LEU A 569 -13.89 3.79 -34.29
CA LEU A 569 -14.24 4.27 -32.96
C LEU A 569 -15.70 3.96 -32.66
N ARG A 570 -15.97 3.41 -31.49
CA ARG A 570 -17.32 3.05 -31.10
C ARG A 570 -17.73 3.71 -29.80
N TYR A 571 -18.86 4.40 -29.82
CA TYR A 571 -19.55 4.82 -28.61
C TYR A 571 -20.32 3.66 -28.00
N ILE A 572 -20.03 3.31 -26.77
CA ILE A 572 -20.73 2.28 -25.97
C ILE A 572 -21.54 3.00 -24.88
N PRO A 573 -22.87 2.91 -24.84
CA PRO A 573 -23.73 3.69 -23.93
C PRO A 573 -23.76 3.10 -22.50
N VAL A 574 -22.58 2.91 -21.91
CA VAL A 574 -22.44 2.40 -20.54
C VAL A 574 -22.91 3.46 -19.55
N PRO A 575 -23.93 3.20 -18.71
CA PRO A 575 -24.36 4.15 -17.69
C PRO A 575 -23.23 4.52 -16.73
N ASN A 576 -23.37 5.69 -16.10
CA ASN A 576 -22.46 6.08 -15.01
C ASN A 576 -22.36 4.99 -13.94
N MET A 577 -21.16 4.64 -13.53
CA MET A 577 -20.85 3.53 -12.61
C MET A 577 -21.43 2.17 -13.07
N GLY A 578 -21.71 1.99 -14.35
CA GLY A 578 -22.13 0.72 -14.94
C GLY A 578 -20.99 0.01 -15.66
N MET A 579 -21.31 -1.08 -16.33
CA MET A 579 -20.35 -1.83 -17.15
C MET A 579 -20.96 -2.35 -18.46
N ALA A 580 -20.08 -2.56 -19.45
CA ALA A 580 -20.40 -3.31 -20.66
C ALA A 580 -19.55 -4.59 -20.69
N VAL A 581 -20.17 -5.70 -21.07
CA VAL A 581 -19.52 -7.01 -21.30
C VAL A 581 -19.60 -7.28 -22.79
N ILE A 582 -18.46 -7.51 -23.44
CA ILE A 582 -18.32 -7.79 -24.86
C ILE A 582 -17.68 -9.18 -25.03
N GLU A 583 -18.39 -10.10 -25.65
CA GLU A 583 -17.97 -11.51 -25.82
C GLU A 583 -18.45 -12.14 -27.14
#